data_c51b764f5d5442777e84d69d5de77731
#
_entry.id   c51b764f5d5442777e84d69d5de77731
#
_cell.length_a   1.000
_cell.length_b   1.000
_cell.length_c   1.000
_cell.angle_alpha   90.00
_cell.angle_beta   90.00
_cell.angle_gamma   90.00
#
_symmetry.space_group_name_H-M   'P 1'
#
loop_
_entity.id
_entity.type
_entity.pdbx_description
1 polymer ?
#
loop_
_entity_poly.entity_id
_entity_poly.type
_entity_poly.pdbx_seq_one_letter_code
_entity_poly.pdbx_strand_id
1 'polypeptide(L)'
;MKLNMENKFYRVIVCGTNFGRIYIEGITRKTTKCKLVGILSKGSQQSRKCAESNGVPLYTNVSQISSSEVDIVCVAVKSSITGGKGTEIAKECLKKGINVIQEQPVHFTDAKELYAIAIANKCHYYINNFYSKLPSGMAAIRYANKILHLADPILVEAECSIQVLYPLLDIIGKMLGGITPCKVYKTGEKNGILTILEGSINEIPLILKVENRMVSQDSDNYALLFHRIVVFTKSGQLV
;
A
#
# COMPACT_ATOMS: atom_id res chain seq x y z
N MET A 1 -13.72 -3.56 -36.71
CA MET A 1 -14.72 -3.68 -35.65
C MET A 1 -14.21 -2.79 -34.49
N LYS A 2 -14.72 -1.55 -34.38
CA LYS A 2 -14.38 -0.63 -33.30
C LYS A 2 -15.09 -1.15 -32.04
N LEU A 3 -14.33 -1.65 -31.06
CA LEU A 3 -14.84 -1.93 -29.73
C LEU A 3 -15.36 -0.61 -29.15
N ASN A 4 -16.66 -0.50 -28.96
CA ASN A 4 -17.28 0.52 -28.12
C ASN A 4 -16.73 0.33 -26.70
N MET A 5 -15.71 1.07 -26.35
CA MET A 5 -15.32 1.29 -24.96
C MET A 5 -16.34 2.26 -24.37
N GLU A 6 -17.53 1.78 -24.09
CA GLU A 6 -18.48 2.48 -23.23
C GLU A 6 -17.77 2.87 -21.94
N ASN A 7 -18.07 4.07 -21.44
CA ASN A 7 -17.58 4.64 -20.17
C ASN A 7 -18.02 3.78 -18.97
N LYS A 8 -17.43 2.59 -18.84
CA LYS A 8 -17.73 1.66 -17.74
C LYS A 8 -17.02 2.18 -16.49
N PHE A 9 -17.79 2.63 -15.53
CA PHE A 9 -17.29 2.93 -14.19
C PHE A 9 -17.11 1.65 -13.40
N TYR A 10 -15.98 1.53 -12.68
CA TYR A 10 -15.79 0.49 -11.68
C TYR A 10 -16.62 0.80 -10.43
N ARG A 11 -17.42 -0.15 -10.01
CA ARG A 11 -18.27 -0.06 -8.80
C ARG A 11 -17.41 -0.43 -7.59
N VAL A 12 -17.20 0.53 -6.69
CA VAL A 12 -16.23 0.40 -5.60
C VAL A 12 -16.94 0.49 -4.25
N ILE A 13 -16.64 -0.45 -3.36
CA ILE A 13 -16.94 -0.36 -1.92
C ILE A 13 -15.66 -0.01 -1.17
N VAL A 14 -15.77 0.87 -0.19
CA VAL A 14 -14.68 1.19 0.74
C VAL A 14 -14.97 0.55 2.09
N CYS A 15 -14.04 -0.27 2.58
CA CYS A 15 -14.09 -0.85 3.90
C CYS A 15 -13.31 0.01 4.90
N GLY A 16 -14.03 0.54 5.91
CA GLY A 16 -13.53 1.47 6.90
C GLY A 16 -13.80 2.93 6.55
N THR A 17 -14.06 3.75 7.58
CA THR A 17 -14.41 5.17 7.43
C THR A 17 -13.46 6.11 8.15
N ASN A 18 -12.39 5.59 8.75
CA ASN A 18 -11.33 6.41 9.32
C ASN A 18 -10.29 6.76 8.24
N PHE A 19 -9.34 5.88 7.97
CA PHE A 19 -8.41 6.05 6.87
C PHE A 19 -9.10 5.95 5.49
N GLY A 20 -10.15 5.15 5.38
CA GLY A 20 -10.96 4.97 4.16
C GLY A 20 -11.57 6.25 3.60
N ARG A 21 -11.64 7.35 4.37
CA ARG A 21 -12.08 8.65 3.86
C ARG A 21 -11.23 9.13 2.68
N ILE A 22 -9.93 8.88 2.70
CA ILE A 22 -9.02 9.25 1.61
C ILE A 22 -9.44 8.54 0.30
N TYR A 23 -9.82 7.26 0.40
CA TYR A 23 -10.31 6.49 -0.74
C TYR A 23 -11.66 7.01 -1.23
N ILE A 24 -12.59 7.29 -0.31
CA ILE A 24 -13.92 7.83 -0.64
C ILE A 24 -13.79 9.16 -1.37
N GLU A 25 -13.00 10.09 -0.85
CA GLU A 25 -12.73 11.38 -1.47
C GLU A 25 -12.08 11.23 -2.85
N GLY A 26 -11.13 10.31 -2.99
CA GLY A 26 -10.50 10.00 -4.28
C GLY A 26 -11.51 9.48 -5.30
N ILE A 27 -12.39 8.55 -4.90
CA ILE A 27 -13.38 7.91 -5.78
C ILE A 27 -14.48 8.91 -6.21
N THR A 28 -14.91 9.77 -5.31
CA THR A 28 -16.02 10.72 -5.57
C THR A 28 -15.62 11.91 -6.44
N ARG A 29 -14.34 12.10 -6.75
CA ARG A 29 -13.89 13.14 -7.68
C ARG A 29 -14.37 12.86 -9.10
N LYS A 30 -14.84 13.90 -9.80
CA LYS A 30 -15.41 13.80 -11.17
C LYS A 30 -14.46 13.24 -12.24
N THR A 31 -13.17 13.17 -11.95
CA THR A 31 -12.12 12.73 -12.89
C THR A 31 -11.80 11.24 -12.82
N THR A 32 -12.49 10.47 -11.97
CA THR A 32 -12.21 9.05 -11.78
C THR A 32 -13.13 8.18 -12.65
N LYS A 33 -12.64 7.01 -13.04
CA LYS A 33 -13.44 5.93 -13.63
C LYS A 33 -14.07 5.02 -12.57
N CYS A 34 -14.18 5.50 -11.32
CA CYS A 34 -14.72 4.77 -10.20
C CYS A 34 -16.02 5.41 -9.70
N LYS A 35 -16.95 4.59 -9.23
CA LYS A 35 -18.18 5.02 -8.58
C LYS A 35 -18.26 4.35 -7.22
N LEU A 36 -18.39 5.13 -6.15
CA LEU A 36 -18.68 4.62 -4.83
C LEU A 36 -20.10 4.03 -4.84
N VAL A 37 -20.24 2.74 -4.50
CA VAL A 37 -21.53 2.04 -4.46
C VAL A 37 -21.86 1.50 -3.08
N GLY A 38 -20.98 1.67 -2.09
CA GLY A 38 -21.24 1.28 -0.71
C GLY A 38 -20.06 1.51 0.22
N ILE A 39 -20.35 1.41 1.49
CA ILE A 39 -19.35 1.43 2.57
C ILE A 39 -19.52 0.16 3.39
N LEU A 40 -18.41 -0.50 3.72
CA LEU A 40 -18.38 -1.67 4.62
C LEU A 40 -17.76 -1.24 5.94
N SER A 41 -18.48 -1.39 7.05
CA SER A 41 -17.95 -1.09 8.38
C SER A 41 -18.75 -1.77 9.49
N LYS A 42 -18.28 -1.65 10.75
CA LYS A 42 -18.99 -2.20 11.92
C LYS A 42 -20.28 -1.46 12.30
N GLY A 43 -20.73 -0.46 11.53
CA GLY A 43 -21.99 0.25 11.80
C GLY A 43 -21.91 1.32 12.88
N SER A 44 -20.74 1.92 13.14
CA SER A 44 -20.62 3.07 14.05
C SER A 44 -21.42 4.27 13.54
N GLN A 45 -21.76 5.21 14.45
CA GLN A 45 -22.45 6.45 14.07
C GLN A 45 -21.70 7.23 12.97
N GLN A 46 -20.37 7.28 13.06
CA GLN A 46 -19.54 7.91 12.04
C GLN A 46 -19.69 7.25 10.67
N SER A 47 -19.71 5.91 10.61
CA SER A 47 -19.84 5.20 9.35
C SER A 47 -21.25 5.31 8.76
N ARG A 48 -22.30 5.36 9.60
CA ARG A 48 -23.68 5.64 9.14
C ARG A 48 -23.77 7.02 8.49
N LYS A 49 -23.29 8.07 9.19
CA LYS A 49 -23.22 9.43 8.64
C LYS A 49 -22.42 9.51 7.34
N CYS A 50 -21.32 8.77 7.27
CA CYS A 50 -20.48 8.73 6.07
C CYS A 50 -21.25 8.10 4.88
N ALA A 51 -21.97 7.01 5.10
CA ALA A 51 -22.78 6.37 4.06
C ALA A 51 -23.95 7.28 3.60
N GLU A 52 -24.66 7.87 4.55
CA GLU A 52 -25.75 8.82 4.28
C GLU A 52 -25.26 10.02 3.46
N SER A 53 -24.14 10.65 3.87
CA SER A 53 -23.58 11.82 3.18
C SER A 53 -23.16 11.53 1.75
N ASN A 54 -22.82 10.28 1.44
CA ASN A 54 -22.44 9.85 0.10
C ASN A 54 -23.59 9.21 -0.69
N GLY A 55 -24.78 9.09 -0.08
CA GLY A 55 -25.97 8.48 -0.73
C GLY A 55 -25.78 7.00 -1.09
N VAL A 56 -25.00 6.25 -0.29
CA VAL A 56 -24.71 4.84 -0.56
C VAL A 56 -25.09 3.93 0.62
N PRO A 57 -25.40 2.65 0.40
CA PRO A 57 -25.67 1.71 1.46
C PRO A 57 -24.47 1.47 2.38
N LEU A 58 -24.78 1.18 3.64
CA LEU A 58 -23.82 0.71 4.63
C LEU A 58 -23.98 -0.81 4.81
N TYR A 59 -22.94 -1.54 4.47
CA TYR A 59 -22.82 -2.97 4.74
C TYR A 59 -22.11 -3.18 6.08
N THR A 60 -22.53 -4.17 6.85
CA THR A 60 -21.89 -4.53 8.12
C THR A 60 -21.17 -5.88 8.05
N ASN A 61 -21.39 -6.64 6.98
CA ASN A 61 -20.77 -7.93 6.72
C ASN A 61 -20.53 -8.12 5.23
N VAL A 62 -19.42 -8.80 4.86
CA VAL A 62 -19.07 -9.14 3.48
C VAL A 62 -20.12 -10.03 2.82
N SER A 63 -20.86 -10.83 3.60
CA SER A 63 -21.95 -11.68 3.07
C SER A 63 -23.05 -10.88 2.35
N GLN A 64 -23.26 -9.63 2.75
CA GLN A 64 -24.26 -8.72 2.17
C GLN A 64 -23.84 -8.17 0.79
N ILE A 65 -22.58 -8.36 0.40
CA ILE A 65 -22.03 -7.82 -0.85
C ILE A 65 -22.13 -8.89 -1.94
N SER A 66 -22.73 -8.52 -3.08
CA SER A 66 -22.78 -9.37 -4.27
C SER A 66 -21.70 -9.01 -5.28
N SER A 67 -20.99 -10.01 -5.82
CA SER A 67 -20.01 -9.81 -6.89
C SER A 67 -20.63 -9.32 -8.21
N SER A 68 -21.95 -9.46 -8.40
CA SER A 68 -22.65 -8.89 -9.55
C SER A 68 -22.84 -7.36 -9.44
N GLU A 69 -22.71 -6.78 -8.24
CA GLU A 69 -22.97 -5.37 -7.97
C GLU A 69 -21.70 -4.57 -7.66
N VAL A 70 -20.55 -5.25 -7.42
CA VAL A 70 -19.30 -4.66 -6.98
C VAL A 70 -18.14 -5.20 -7.79
N ASP A 71 -17.30 -4.31 -8.31
CA ASP A 71 -16.13 -4.69 -9.07
C ASP A 71 -14.85 -4.70 -8.18
N ILE A 72 -14.77 -3.78 -7.21
CA ILE A 72 -13.58 -3.60 -6.35
C ILE A 72 -14.00 -3.30 -4.90
N VAL A 73 -13.32 -3.92 -3.95
CA VAL A 73 -13.38 -3.53 -2.53
C VAL A 73 -12.04 -2.96 -2.10
N CYS A 74 -12.04 -1.71 -1.62
CA CYS A 74 -10.88 -1.08 -1.00
C CYS A 74 -10.90 -1.37 0.50
N VAL A 75 -10.00 -2.21 0.98
CA VAL A 75 -9.90 -2.60 2.40
C VAL A 75 -8.94 -1.68 3.12
N ALA A 76 -9.48 -0.59 3.69
CA ALA A 76 -8.74 0.46 4.39
C ALA A 76 -8.88 0.36 5.92
N VAL A 77 -8.89 -0.85 6.43
CA VAL A 77 -8.87 -1.18 7.87
C VAL A 77 -7.64 -1.99 8.21
N LYS A 78 -7.23 -1.94 9.48
CA LYS A 78 -6.06 -2.68 9.99
C LYS A 78 -6.07 -4.14 9.55
N SER A 79 -4.95 -4.62 9.02
CA SER A 79 -4.74 -6.03 8.69
C SER A 79 -4.48 -6.87 9.95
N SER A 80 -4.35 -8.19 9.77
CA SER A 80 -4.06 -9.13 10.87
C SER A 80 -2.77 -8.79 11.62
N ILE A 81 -1.71 -8.36 10.91
CA ILE A 81 -0.42 -7.99 11.52
C ILE A 81 -0.52 -6.78 12.48
N THR A 82 -1.52 -5.95 12.31
CA THR A 82 -1.81 -4.79 13.17
C THR A 82 -3.05 -5.00 14.05
N GLY A 83 -3.46 -6.25 14.24
CA GLY A 83 -4.56 -6.63 15.13
C GLY A 83 -5.97 -6.35 14.60
N GLY A 84 -6.11 -6.17 13.27
CA GLY A 84 -7.39 -5.92 12.62
C GLY A 84 -7.90 -7.08 11.79
N LYS A 85 -9.09 -6.91 11.21
CA LYS A 85 -9.77 -7.90 10.37
C LYS A 85 -9.62 -7.66 8.86
N GLY A 86 -8.73 -6.75 8.45
CA GLY A 86 -8.57 -6.38 7.04
C GLY A 86 -8.22 -7.57 6.15
N THR A 87 -7.31 -8.43 6.61
CA THR A 87 -6.90 -9.64 5.87
C THR A 87 -8.07 -10.62 5.69
N GLU A 88 -8.89 -10.84 6.74
CA GLU A 88 -10.07 -11.70 6.67
C GLU A 88 -11.11 -11.16 5.68
N ILE A 89 -11.39 -9.87 5.75
CA ILE A 89 -12.30 -9.18 4.83
C ILE A 89 -11.81 -9.31 3.38
N ALA A 90 -10.53 -9.06 3.13
CA ALA A 90 -9.92 -9.23 1.82
C ALA A 90 -10.08 -10.67 1.30
N LYS A 91 -9.82 -11.66 2.15
CA LYS A 91 -9.98 -13.08 1.84
C LYS A 91 -11.41 -13.45 1.45
N GLU A 92 -12.39 -12.96 2.21
CA GLU A 92 -13.81 -13.20 1.91
C GLU A 92 -14.23 -12.56 0.57
N CYS A 93 -13.80 -11.33 0.30
CA CYS A 93 -14.07 -10.66 -0.97
C CYS A 93 -13.46 -11.40 -2.17
N LEU A 94 -12.17 -11.80 -2.06
CA LEU A 94 -11.49 -12.55 -3.11
C LEU A 94 -12.15 -13.92 -3.39
N LYS A 95 -12.63 -14.63 -2.36
CA LYS A 95 -13.37 -15.88 -2.52
C LYS A 95 -14.69 -15.70 -3.29
N LYS A 96 -15.27 -14.51 -3.27
CA LYS A 96 -16.45 -14.15 -4.07
C LYS A 96 -16.10 -13.69 -5.49
N GLY A 97 -14.82 -13.68 -5.89
CA GLY A 97 -14.35 -13.19 -7.18
C GLY A 97 -14.35 -11.66 -7.30
N ILE A 98 -14.36 -10.93 -6.19
CA ILE A 98 -14.31 -9.48 -6.16
C ILE A 98 -12.86 -9.04 -6.07
N ASN A 99 -12.44 -8.08 -6.91
CA ASN A 99 -11.10 -7.53 -6.84
C ASN A 99 -10.90 -6.75 -5.54
N VAL A 100 -9.71 -6.83 -4.96
CA VAL A 100 -9.38 -6.18 -3.69
C VAL A 100 -8.16 -5.31 -3.81
N ILE A 101 -8.28 -4.08 -3.30
CA ILE A 101 -7.16 -3.20 -2.97
C ILE A 101 -7.09 -3.13 -1.44
N GLN A 102 -6.04 -3.66 -0.83
CA GLN A 102 -5.85 -3.63 0.62
C GLN A 102 -4.78 -2.62 1.01
N GLU A 103 -5.05 -1.85 2.05
CA GLU A 103 -4.07 -0.92 2.61
C GLU A 103 -2.97 -1.68 3.34
N GLN A 104 -1.75 -1.21 3.18
CA GLN A 104 -0.58 -1.73 3.91
C GLN A 104 -0.66 -1.36 5.41
N PRO A 105 0.04 -2.06 6.32
CA PRO A 105 0.90 -3.22 6.08
C PRO A 105 0.12 -4.54 6.01
N VAL A 106 0.60 -5.47 5.20
CA VAL A 106 0.08 -6.84 5.13
C VAL A 106 1.24 -7.81 5.37
N HIS A 107 1.04 -8.80 6.24
CA HIS A 107 2.07 -9.79 6.50
C HIS A 107 2.36 -10.63 5.25
N PHE A 108 3.62 -11.03 5.06
CA PHE A 108 4.05 -11.77 3.88
C PHE A 108 3.26 -13.06 3.65
N THR A 109 3.02 -13.84 4.70
CA THR A 109 2.24 -15.09 4.60
C THR A 109 0.79 -14.83 4.19
N ASP A 110 0.16 -13.78 4.74
CA ASP A 110 -1.18 -13.38 4.37
C ASP A 110 -1.24 -12.92 2.91
N ALA A 111 -0.29 -12.09 2.50
CA ALA A 111 -0.20 -11.62 1.13
C ALA A 111 -0.09 -12.79 0.14
N LYS A 112 0.79 -13.76 0.42
CA LYS A 112 0.95 -14.97 -0.40
C LYS A 112 -0.37 -15.76 -0.51
N GLU A 113 -1.08 -15.96 0.59
CA GLU A 113 -2.38 -16.62 0.60
C GLU A 113 -3.42 -15.85 -0.22
N LEU A 114 -3.50 -14.53 -0.02
CA LEU A 114 -4.46 -13.68 -0.72
C LEU A 114 -4.23 -13.63 -2.24
N TYR A 115 -2.96 -13.59 -2.68
CA TYR A 115 -2.63 -13.71 -4.10
C TYR A 115 -3.06 -15.07 -4.67
N ALA A 116 -2.84 -16.16 -3.95
CA ALA A 116 -3.26 -17.50 -4.38
C ALA A 116 -4.79 -17.59 -4.52
N ILE A 117 -5.54 -17.03 -3.55
CA ILE A 117 -7.01 -16.99 -3.60
C ILE A 117 -7.49 -16.14 -4.79
N ALA A 118 -6.85 -14.99 -5.03
CA ALA A 118 -7.21 -14.13 -6.16
C ALA A 118 -7.06 -14.84 -7.50
N ILE A 119 -5.93 -15.53 -7.70
CA ILE A 119 -5.68 -16.33 -8.91
C ILE A 119 -6.74 -17.43 -9.07
N ALA A 120 -7.02 -18.19 -8.01
CA ALA A 120 -7.99 -19.29 -8.03
C ALA A 120 -9.42 -18.80 -8.37
N ASN A 121 -9.77 -17.59 -7.96
CA ASN A 121 -11.10 -16.99 -8.21
C ASN A 121 -11.13 -16.00 -9.39
N LYS A 122 -10.07 -15.96 -10.21
CA LYS A 122 -9.97 -15.11 -11.42
C LYS A 122 -10.21 -13.62 -11.14
N CYS A 123 -9.77 -13.14 -9.99
CA CYS A 123 -9.82 -11.73 -9.60
C CYS A 123 -8.43 -11.21 -9.23
N HIS A 124 -8.32 -9.93 -8.94
CA HIS A 124 -7.05 -9.27 -8.65
C HIS A 124 -6.95 -8.88 -7.19
N TYR A 125 -5.78 -9.06 -6.62
CA TYR A 125 -5.41 -8.57 -5.30
C TYR A 125 -4.24 -7.60 -5.43
N TYR A 126 -4.33 -6.45 -4.78
CA TYR A 126 -3.30 -5.43 -4.78
C TYR A 126 -3.10 -4.84 -3.38
N ILE A 127 -1.87 -4.82 -2.90
CA ILE A 127 -1.50 -4.11 -1.67
C ILE A 127 -1.20 -2.67 -2.04
N ASN A 128 -1.99 -1.74 -1.51
CA ASN A 128 -1.83 -0.33 -1.83
C ASN A 128 -0.60 0.24 -1.13
N ASN A 129 0.26 0.85 -1.93
CA ASN A 129 1.36 1.66 -1.48
C ASN A 129 1.10 3.11 -1.89
N PHE A 130 0.68 3.90 -0.93
CA PHE A 130 0.28 5.28 -1.14
C PHE A 130 1.47 6.17 -1.52
N TYR A 131 2.61 6.01 -0.85
CA TYR A 131 3.73 6.97 -0.91
C TYR A 131 4.40 7.08 -2.26
N SER A 132 4.59 5.98 -2.97
CA SER A 132 5.20 6.01 -4.31
C SER A 132 4.31 6.68 -5.37
N LYS A 133 3.03 6.92 -5.05
CA LYS A 133 2.05 7.58 -5.92
C LYS A 133 1.80 9.04 -5.56
N LEU A 134 2.35 9.52 -4.45
CA LEU A 134 2.36 10.94 -4.12
C LEU A 134 3.21 11.74 -5.10
N PRO A 135 2.91 13.02 -5.33
CA PRO A 135 3.69 13.86 -6.24
C PRO A 135 5.20 13.86 -5.94
N SER A 136 5.59 13.89 -4.66
CA SER A 136 6.99 13.81 -4.22
C SER A 136 7.62 12.46 -4.54
N GLY A 137 6.95 11.35 -4.22
CA GLY A 137 7.42 10.00 -4.52
C GLY A 137 7.58 9.76 -6.03
N MET A 138 6.58 10.18 -6.82
CA MET A 138 6.66 10.10 -8.29
C MET A 138 7.77 10.97 -8.87
N ALA A 139 8.00 12.16 -8.30
CA ALA A 139 9.08 13.03 -8.73
C ALA A 139 10.45 12.40 -8.45
N ALA A 140 10.66 11.89 -7.24
CA ALA A 140 11.89 11.21 -6.84
C ALA A 140 12.17 10.00 -7.74
N ILE A 141 11.18 9.14 -7.98
CA ILE A 141 11.32 7.96 -8.86
C ILE A 141 11.68 8.39 -10.29
N ARG A 142 10.98 9.37 -10.86
CA ARG A 142 11.26 9.86 -12.23
C ARG A 142 12.65 10.48 -12.34
N TYR A 143 13.06 11.22 -11.32
CA TYR A 143 14.37 11.85 -11.29
C TYR A 143 15.48 10.80 -11.18
N ALA A 144 15.34 9.86 -10.26
CA ALA A 144 16.26 8.74 -10.12
C ALA A 144 16.41 7.94 -11.42
N ASN A 145 15.31 7.57 -12.06
CA ASN A 145 15.34 6.84 -13.33
C ASN A 145 16.11 7.58 -14.43
N LYS A 146 16.03 8.92 -14.48
CA LYS A 146 16.83 9.71 -15.43
C LYS A 146 18.32 9.69 -15.13
N ILE A 147 18.70 9.82 -13.85
CA ILE A 147 20.10 9.89 -13.44
C ILE A 147 20.78 8.53 -13.50
N LEU A 148 20.08 7.47 -13.05
CA LEU A 148 20.66 6.13 -12.98
C LEU A 148 20.81 5.46 -14.36
N HIS A 149 20.30 6.06 -15.44
CA HIS A 149 20.68 5.71 -16.81
C HIS A 149 22.06 6.25 -17.21
N LEU A 150 22.55 7.27 -16.51
CA LEU A 150 23.81 7.96 -16.82
C LEU A 150 24.95 7.59 -15.87
N ALA A 151 24.61 7.09 -14.69
CA ALA A 151 25.56 6.79 -13.62
C ALA A 151 25.12 5.60 -12.80
N ASP A 152 25.91 4.53 -12.81
CA ASP A 152 25.62 3.30 -12.07
C ASP A 152 25.54 3.55 -10.56
N PRO A 153 24.49 3.04 -9.90
CA PRO A 153 24.41 3.10 -8.44
C PRO A 153 25.42 2.16 -7.79
N ILE A 154 26.14 2.63 -6.77
CA ILE A 154 27.15 1.86 -6.04
C ILE A 154 26.76 1.56 -4.60
N LEU A 155 25.83 2.31 -4.02
CA LEU A 155 25.30 2.12 -2.67
C LEU A 155 23.94 2.84 -2.57
N VAL A 156 23.01 2.23 -1.87
CA VAL A 156 21.78 2.86 -1.39
C VAL A 156 21.85 2.98 0.13
N GLU A 157 21.67 4.18 0.65
CA GLU A 157 21.40 4.42 2.06
C GLU A 157 19.99 4.95 2.23
N ALA A 158 19.22 4.37 3.16
CA ALA A 158 17.85 4.81 3.38
C ALA A 158 17.45 4.78 4.85
N GLU A 159 16.52 5.66 5.21
CA GLU A 159 16.02 5.81 6.58
C GLU A 159 14.51 5.90 6.59
N CYS A 160 13.86 5.23 7.55
CA CYS A 160 12.43 5.39 7.81
C CYS A 160 12.02 4.83 9.17
N SER A 161 10.79 5.12 9.60
CA SER A 161 10.10 4.36 10.64
C SER A 161 9.59 3.02 10.08
N ILE A 162 9.47 2.02 10.93
CA ILE A 162 9.07 0.67 10.55
C ILE A 162 7.70 0.63 9.84
N GLN A 163 6.76 1.51 10.22
CA GLN A 163 5.43 1.59 9.63
C GLN A 163 5.45 1.92 8.13
N VAL A 164 6.49 2.62 7.68
CA VAL A 164 6.64 3.07 6.29
C VAL A 164 7.80 2.41 5.56
N LEU A 165 8.33 1.32 6.12
CA LEU A 165 9.42 0.54 5.50
C LEU A 165 8.98 -0.11 4.17
N TYR A 166 7.78 -0.67 4.12
CA TYR A 166 7.26 -1.26 2.87
C TYR A 166 7.16 -0.22 1.74
N PRO A 167 6.55 0.96 1.97
CA PRO A 167 6.58 2.03 0.98
C PRO A 167 7.98 2.49 0.57
N LEU A 168 8.92 2.56 1.52
CA LEU A 168 10.31 2.90 1.22
C LEU A 168 10.93 1.92 0.22
N LEU A 169 10.80 0.63 0.48
CA LEU A 169 11.32 -0.41 -0.40
C LEU A 169 10.66 -0.38 -1.79
N ASP A 170 9.36 -0.09 -1.87
CA ASP A 170 8.67 0.09 -3.15
C ASP A 170 9.21 1.29 -3.94
N ILE A 171 9.49 2.41 -3.27
CA ILE A 171 10.10 3.58 -3.91
C ILE A 171 11.50 3.23 -4.43
N ILE A 172 12.35 2.63 -3.58
CA ILE A 172 13.71 2.22 -3.96
C ILE A 172 13.67 1.26 -5.15
N GLY A 173 12.80 0.25 -5.10
CA GLY A 173 12.64 -0.71 -6.20
C GLY A 173 12.25 -0.04 -7.52
N LYS A 174 11.36 0.95 -7.48
CA LYS A 174 10.98 1.74 -8.67
C LYS A 174 12.08 2.67 -9.16
N MET A 175 12.93 3.17 -8.27
CA MET A 175 14.11 3.98 -8.63
C MET A 175 15.18 3.13 -9.31
N LEU A 176 15.36 1.88 -8.86
CA LEU A 176 16.41 0.98 -9.33
C LEU A 176 15.95 0.00 -10.44
N GLY A 177 14.67 0.09 -10.86
CA GLY A 177 14.11 -0.84 -11.84
C GLY A 177 13.79 -2.24 -11.32
N GLY A 178 13.90 -2.47 -10.00
CA GLY A 178 13.58 -3.73 -9.33
C GLY A 178 14.15 -3.82 -7.92
N ILE A 179 13.70 -4.83 -7.17
CA ILE A 179 14.22 -5.11 -5.82
C ILE A 179 14.90 -6.48 -5.72
N THR A 180 14.79 -7.29 -6.74
CA THR A 180 15.28 -8.68 -6.72
C THR A 180 16.59 -8.80 -7.49
N PRO A 181 17.59 -9.48 -6.94
CA PRO A 181 17.63 -10.13 -5.62
C PRO A 181 17.69 -9.13 -4.46
N CYS A 182 17.07 -9.49 -3.33
CA CYS A 182 17.14 -8.68 -2.11
C CYS A 182 17.63 -9.54 -0.95
N LYS A 183 18.68 -9.10 -0.27
CA LYS A 183 19.24 -9.73 0.93
C LYS A 183 19.43 -8.66 1.98
N VAL A 184 18.86 -8.85 3.16
CA VAL A 184 18.97 -7.89 4.26
C VAL A 184 19.31 -8.63 5.55
N TYR A 185 20.32 -8.18 6.26
CA TYR A 185 20.81 -8.73 7.51
C TYR A 185 20.74 -7.67 8.58
N LYS A 186 20.37 -8.08 9.80
CA LYS A 186 20.51 -7.23 10.96
C LYS A 186 21.95 -7.27 11.45
N THR A 187 22.61 -6.13 11.55
CA THR A 187 24.02 -6.03 11.99
C THR A 187 24.22 -6.24 13.49
N GLY A 188 23.16 -6.43 14.26
CA GLY A 188 23.23 -6.72 15.70
C GLY A 188 23.29 -5.46 16.59
N GLU A 189 23.73 -4.35 16.09
CA GLU A 189 23.86 -3.10 16.86
C GLU A 189 22.63 -2.20 16.70
N LYS A 190 22.15 -1.67 17.84
CA LYS A 190 21.24 -0.54 17.85
C LYS A 190 22.09 0.73 18.05
N ASN A 191 21.99 1.65 17.12
CA ASN A 191 22.56 2.98 17.30
C ASN A 191 21.46 3.94 17.78
N GLY A 192 21.33 4.05 19.11
CA GLY A 192 20.25 4.82 19.72
C GLY A 192 18.86 4.26 19.41
N ILE A 193 18.06 5.03 18.69
CA ILE A 193 16.68 4.67 18.29
C ILE A 193 16.60 3.85 16.99
N LEU A 194 17.71 3.74 16.27
CA LEU A 194 17.76 3.13 14.95
C LEU A 194 18.24 1.68 15.02
N THR A 195 17.59 0.82 14.29
CA THR A 195 18.09 -0.51 13.95
C THR A 195 18.79 -0.40 12.60
N ILE A 196 20.05 -0.81 12.55
CA ILE A 196 20.81 -0.83 11.31
C ILE A 196 20.67 -2.18 10.64
N LEU A 197 20.33 -2.16 9.38
CA LEU A 197 20.25 -3.33 8.51
C LEU A 197 21.16 -3.11 7.32
N GLU A 198 21.95 -4.11 6.96
CA GLU A 198 22.85 -4.08 5.81
C GLU A 198 22.49 -5.20 4.84
N GLY A 199 22.86 -5.02 3.59
CA GLY A 199 22.60 -6.04 2.58
C GLY A 199 22.76 -5.56 1.16
N SER A 200 21.91 -6.05 0.29
CA SER A 200 21.84 -5.63 -1.11
C SER A 200 20.40 -5.65 -1.63
N ILE A 201 20.13 -4.77 -2.58
CA ILE A 201 18.88 -4.69 -3.33
C ILE A 201 19.19 -4.54 -4.81
N ASN A 202 18.64 -5.40 -5.65
CA ASN A 202 18.99 -5.45 -7.08
C ASN A 202 20.52 -5.48 -7.32
N GLU A 203 21.23 -6.31 -6.51
CA GLU A 203 22.70 -6.44 -6.47
C GLU A 203 23.49 -5.21 -5.98
N ILE A 204 22.81 -4.09 -5.68
CA ILE A 204 23.41 -2.87 -5.18
C ILE A 204 23.50 -2.94 -3.65
N PRO A 205 24.66 -2.65 -3.04
CA PRO A 205 24.82 -2.56 -1.59
C PRO A 205 23.77 -1.64 -0.96
N LEU A 206 23.24 -2.03 0.21
CA LEU A 206 22.14 -1.35 0.90
C LEU A 206 22.47 -1.17 2.39
N ILE A 207 22.24 0.03 2.91
CA ILE A 207 22.20 0.35 4.33
C ILE A 207 20.83 0.91 4.65
N LEU A 208 20.09 0.23 5.54
CA LEU A 208 18.79 0.71 6.03
C LEU A 208 18.90 1.08 7.51
N LYS A 209 18.41 2.25 7.86
CA LYS A 209 18.28 2.74 9.22
C LYS A 209 16.81 2.82 9.57
N VAL A 210 16.35 1.92 10.42
CA VAL A 210 14.93 1.76 10.74
C VAL A 210 14.66 2.16 12.18
N GLU A 211 13.84 3.18 12.36
CA GLU A 211 13.31 3.56 13.66
C GLU A 211 12.14 2.62 14.01
N ASN A 212 12.26 1.89 15.10
CA ASN A 212 11.28 0.89 15.52
C ASN A 212 10.84 1.10 16.98
N ARG A 213 10.37 2.31 17.28
CA ARG A 213 9.75 2.64 18.57
C ARG A 213 8.23 2.63 18.45
N MET A 214 7.64 1.48 18.14
CA MET A 214 6.19 1.33 18.17
C MET A 214 5.72 1.16 19.60
N VAL A 215 4.74 1.96 20.01
CA VAL A 215 4.07 1.85 21.29
C VAL A 215 2.76 1.09 21.07
N SER A 216 2.53 0.02 21.82
CA SER A 216 1.35 -0.85 21.66
C SER A 216 0.02 -0.13 21.84
N GLN A 217 -0.01 0.93 22.68
CA GLN A 217 -1.19 1.76 22.91
C GLN A 217 -1.53 2.71 21.76
N ASP A 218 -0.55 3.01 20.89
CA ASP A 218 -0.70 4.00 19.82
C ASP A 218 0.06 3.61 18.55
N SER A 219 -0.19 2.40 18.09
CA SER A 219 0.54 1.76 16.99
C SER A 219 0.42 2.47 15.63
N ASP A 220 -0.49 3.42 15.49
CA ASP A 220 -0.79 4.04 14.19
C ASP A 220 -0.25 5.47 14.04
N ASN A 221 0.20 6.12 15.11
CA ASN A 221 0.39 7.57 15.08
C ASN A 221 1.84 8.05 15.02
N TYR A 222 2.84 7.16 15.10
CA TYR A 222 4.23 7.56 15.20
C TYR A 222 5.12 7.01 14.09
N ALA A 223 5.01 7.59 12.89
CA ALA A 223 6.11 7.58 11.95
C ALA A 223 6.91 8.87 12.16
N LEU A 224 7.92 8.85 13.04
CA LEU A 224 8.78 10.00 13.32
C LEU A 224 9.73 10.27 12.14
N LEU A 225 10.10 9.22 11.41
CA LEU A 225 10.93 9.29 10.21
C LEU A 225 10.10 8.77 9.03
N PHE A 226 9.84 9.62 8.05
CA PHE A 226 9.28 9.17 6.78
C PHE A 226 10.39 8.59 5.91
N HIS A 227 10.56 9.04 4.70
CA HIS A 227 11.52 8.46 3.78
C HIS A 227 12.68 9.42 3.52
N ARG A 228 13.88 8.97 3.80
CA ARG A 228 15.11 9.56 3.28
C ARG A 228 15.83 8.48 2.47
N ILE A 229 16.17 8.77 1.23
CA ILE A 229 16.87 7.86 0.32
C ILE A 229 18.04 8.61 -0.27
N VAL A 230 19.21 8.01 -0.18
CA VAL A 230 20.43 8.48 -0.83
C VAL A 230 20.94 7.38 -1.73
N VAL A 231 21.08 7.65 -3.01
CA VAL A 231 21.73 6.76 -3.96
C VAL A 231 23.08 7.34 -4.34
N PHE A 232 24.12 6.63 -3.98
CA PHE A 232 25.49 6.97 -4.34
C PHE A 232 25.82 6.40 -5.72
N THR A 233 26.49 7.21 -6.53
CA THR A 233 27.02 6.83 -7.84
C THR A 233 28.49 7.22 -7.91
N LYS A 234 29.21 6.76 -8.93
CA LYS A 234 30.60 7.18 -9.16
C LYS A 234 30.74 8.69 -9.42
N SER A 235 29.67 9.35 -9.82
CA SER A 235 29.67 10.77 -10.19
C SER A 235 29.10 11.70 -9.12
N GLY A 236 28.59 11.16 -8.01
CA GLY A 236 27.97 11.93 -6.93
C GLY A 236 26.84 11.19 -6.26
N GLN A 237 25.94 11.92 -5.61
CA GLN A 237 24.80 11.35 -4.88
C GLN A 237 23.48 12.01 -5.27
N LEU A 238 22.43 11.20 -5.26
CA LEU A 238 21.03 11.62 -5.34
C LEU A 238 20.41 11.50 -3.94
N VAL A 239 19.77 12.55 -3.43
CA VAL A 239 19.10 12.58 -2.12
C VAL A 239 17.63 12.88 -2.28
#